data_bc3258e51ce7debaaf505491791a70da
#
_entry.id   bc3258e51ce7debaaf505491791a70da
#
_cell.length_a   1.000
_cell.length_b   1.000
_cell.length_c   1.000
_cell.angle_alpha   90.00
_cell.angle_beta   90.00
_cell.angle_gamma   90.00
#
_symmetry.space_group_name_H-M   'P 1'
#
loop_
_entity.id
_entity.type
_entity.pdbx_description
1 polymer ?
#
loop_
_entity_poly.entity_id
_entity_poly.type
_entity_poly.pdbx_seq_one_letter_code
_entity_poly.pdbx_strand_id
1 'polypeptide(L)'
;MKIKSIIGAALVLLTACTSNTFEGGDGNNSYLKRDAAEVTINKQDQTANIVFDDDQKASVKLPTTHPWLTGSETFYRAIVTYREKDQVKSILGFIPMMLLQPVTQTTEDVKSDPVLYVASSFAKNKKYLNVQLTVPMRLENVKDKPINISIAEKKHAMSTGNNTHYIWTVVFSNKETTNNVTEPALLSIPTSQLVKGDSLTLRIQNGIRLEELKGVMQ
;
A
#
# COMPACT_ATOMS: atom_id res chain seq x y z
N MET A 1 53.50 -20.10 -29.65
CA MET A 1 53.17 -19.42 -28.37
C MET A 1 51.64 -19.11 -28.42
N LYS A 2 50.81 -19.86 -27.72
CA LYS A 2 49.35 -19.72 -27.74
C LYS A 2 48.92 -19.05 -26.44
N ILE A 3 48.44 -17.83 -26.50
CA ILE A 3 47.87 -17.10 -25.36
C ILE A 3 46.40 -17.49 -25.27
N LYS A 4 46.03 -18.18 -24.21
CA LYS A 4 44.66 -18.48 -23.85
C LYS A 4 44.08 -17.32 -23.05
N SER A 5 43.16 -16.56 -23.64
CA SER A 5 42.37 -15.55 -22.94
C SER A 5 41.30 -16.25 -22.10
N ILE A 6 41.40 -16.10 -20.79
CA ILE A 6 40.37 -16.49 -19.83
C ILE A 6 39.48 -15.26 -19.62
N ILE A 7 38.28 -15.28 -20.21
CA ILE A 7 37.24 -14.28 -19.93
C ILE A 7 36.48 -14.79 -18.70
N GLY A 8 36.79 -14.21 -17.54
CA GLY A 8 36.00 -14.42 -16.30
C GLY A 8 34.72 -13.59 -16.35
N ALA A 9 33.59 -14.26 -16.54
CA ALA A 9 32.28 -13.63 -16.39
C ALA A 9 32.00 -13.41 -14.89
N ALA A 10 32.13 -12.18 -14.42
CA ALA A 10 31.67 -11.77 -13.09
C ALA A 10 30.15 -11.65 -13.11
N LEU A 11 29.46 -12.67 -12.60
CA LEU A 11 28.02 -12.64 -12.38
C LEU A 11 27.75 -11.79 -11.13
N VAL A 12 27.44 -10.52 -11.33
CA VAL A 12 26.99 -9.63 -10.26
C VAL A 12 25.53 -10.00 -9.95
N LEU A 13 25.32 -10.79 -8.90
CA LEU A 13 24.01 -11.02 -8.32
C LEU A 13 23.58 -9.74 -7.59
N LEU A 14 22.80 -8.90 -8.27
CA LEU A 14 22.05 -7.83 -7.64
C LEU A 14 20.92 -8.45 -6.82
N THR A 15 21.21 -8.82 -5.58
CA THR A 15 20.17 -9.07 -4.59
C THR A 15 19.57 -7.71 -4.23
N ALA A 16 18.46 -7.36 -4.87
CA ALA A 16 17.64 -6.25 -4.44
C ALA A 16 17.07 -6.59 -3.05
N CYS A 17 17.77 -6.17 -2.01
CA CYS A 17 17.22 -6.13 -0.67
C CYS A 17 16.12 -5.10 -0.63
N THR A 18 14.87 -5.52 -0.83
CA THR A 18 13.69 -4.75 -0.48
C THR A 18 13.46 -4.83 1.03
N SER A 19 14.38 -4.31 1.81
CA SER A 19 14.13 -4.01 3.21
C SER A 19 13.63 -2.59 3.32
N ASN A 20 12.33 -2.41 3.60
CA ASN A 20 11.74 -1.13 3.98
C ASN A 20 12.19 -0.68 5.38
N THR A 21 13.37 -1.05 5.80
CA THR A 21 13.98 -0.62 7.04
C THR A 21 14.83 0.59 6.73
N PHE A 22 14.40 1.74 7.17
CA PHE A 22 15.23 2.93 7.21
C PHE A 22 16.24 2.75 8.36
N GLU A 23 17.35 2.10 8.09
CA GLU A 23 18.51 2.08 8.98
C GLU A 23 19.28 3.38 8.75
N GLY A 24 18.98 4.42 9.50
CA GLY A 24 19.63 5.70 9.40
C GLY A 24 20.25 6.13 10.71
N GLY A 25 21.58 6.11 10.76
CA GLY A 25 22.43 6.95 11.62
C GLY A 25 22.44 6.64 13.13
N ASP A 26 23.51 7.09 13.78
CA ASP A 26 23.88 6.89 15.19
C ASP A 26 23.03 7.70 16.20
N GLY A 27 21.76 7.95 15.94
CA GLY A 27 20.90 8.73 16.82
C GLY A 27 19.73 7.93 17.41
N ASN A 28 19.00 8.56 18.34
CA ASN A 28 17.79 8.01 18.95
C ASN A 28 16.70 7.56 17.97
N ASN A 29 16.87 7.82 16.68
CA ASN A 29 15.96 7.46 15.59
C ASN A 29 16.44 6.26 14.73
N SER A 30 17.58 5.66 15.04
CA SER A 30 18.22 4.58 14.25
C SER A 30 17.40 3.30 14.12
N TYR A 31 16.31 3.16 14.87
CA TYR A 31 15.48 1.96 14.91
C TYR A 31 14.01 2.27 14.57
N LEU A 32 13.74 3.32 13.81
CA LEU A 32 12.38 3.60 13.36
C LEU A 32 11.96 2.60 12.28
N LYS A 33 10.89 1.88 12.58
CA LYS A 33 10.22 0.97 11.64
C LYS A 33 8.88 1.57 11.21
N ARG A 34 8.44 1.20 10.01
CA ARG A 34 7.15 1.59 9.44
C ARG A 34 6.50 0.38 8.79
N ASP A 35 5.39 -0.07 9.34
CA ASP A 35 4.63 -1.19 8.82
C ASP A 35 3.15 -0.84 8.70
N ALA A 36 2.49 -1.43 7.71
CA ALA A 36 1.05 -1.30 7.58
C ALA A 36 0.33 -2.16 8.63
N ALA A 37 -0.78 -1.63 9.15
CA ALA A 37 -1.55 -2.29 10.20
C ALA A 37 -3.03 -1.96 10.14
N GLU A 38 -3.85 -2.85 10.70
CA GLU A 38 -5.21 -2.56 11.16
C GLU A 38 -5.15 -1.86 12.51
N VAL A 39 -5.89 -0.77 12.67
CA VAL A 39 -5.95 0.00 13.92
C VAL A 39 -7.40 0.13 14.35
N THR A 40 -7.73 -0.44 15.51
CA THR A 40 -9.08 -0.34 16.10
C THR A 40 -9.04 0.59 17.31
N ILE A 41 -9.92 1.56 17.33
CA ILE A 41 -9.99 2.58 18.38
C ILE A 41 -11.03 2.20 19.43
N ASN A 42 -10.59 2.06 20.68
CA ASN A 42 -11.46 2.06 21.83
C ASN A 42 -11.54 3.48 22.39
N LYS A 43 -12.68 4.14 22.14
CA LYS A 43 -12.89 5.54 22.56
C LYS A 43 -13.06 5.70 24.07
N GLN A 44 -13.59 4.69 24.75
CA GLN A 44 -13.80 4.72 26.20
C GLN A 44 -12.45 4.71 26.94
N ASP A 45 -11.56 3.81 26.51
CA ASP A 45 -10.25 3.66 27.13
C ASP A 45 -9.18 4.57 26.49
N GLN A 46 -9.56 5.30 25.43
CA GLN A 46 -8.65 6.13 24.62
C GLN A 46 -7.44 5.33 24.10
N THR A 47 -7.67 4.11 23.65
CA THR A 47 -6.61 3.21 23.16
C THR A 47 -6.77 2.89 21.68
N ALA A 48 -5.63 2.73 21.02
CA ALA A 48 -5.55 2.13 19.68
C ALA A 48 -4.98 0.72 19.81
N ASN A 49 -5.75 -0.27 19.40
CA ASN A 49 -5.31 -1.66 19.24
C ASN A 49 -4.84 -1.87 17.81
N ILE A 50 -3.63 -2.36 17.64
CA ILE A 50 -2.90 -2.44 16.39
C ILE A 50 -2.65 -3.91 16.07
N VAL A 51 -3.01 -4.32 14.86
CA VAL A 51 -2.66 -5.63 14.29
C VAL A 51 -1.86 -5.37 13.01
N PHE A 52 -0.57 -5.64 13.06
CA PHE A 52 0.32 -5.46 11.90
C PHE A 52 0.04 -6.50 10.81
N ASP A 53 0.49 -6.23 9.60
CA ASP A 53 0.32 -7.12 8.44
C ASP A 53 1.06 -8.46 8.57
N ASP A 54 1.86 -8.65 9.61
CA ASP A 54 2.49 -9.91 10.00
C ASP A 54 1.81 -10.58 11.21
N ASP A 55 0.59 -10.12 11.55
CA ASP A 55 -0.25 -10.56 12.68
C ASP A 55 0.34 -10.26 14.09
N GLN A 56 1.45 -9.54 14.17
CA GLN A 56 1.92 -9.02 15.46
C GLN A 56 0.95 -7.98 16.01
N LYS A 57 0.86 -7.89 17.33
CA LYS A 57 -0.09 -6.99 18.00
C LYS A 57 0.63 -5.98 18.88
N ALA A 58 0.07 -4.79 18.95
CA ALA A 58 0.47 -3.75 19.90
C ALA A 58 -0.76 -2.96 20.35
N SER A 59 -0.60 -2.18 21.42
CA SER A 59 -1.62 -1.24 21.87
C SER A 59 -0.95 0.01 22.37
N VAL A 60 -1.58 1.16 22.17
CA VAL A 60 -1.08 2.44 22.65
C VAL A 60 -2.23 3.31 23.16
N LYS A 61 -1.99 4.05 24.23
CA LYS A 61 -2.92 5.07 24.70
C LYS A 61 -2.80 6.32 23.82
N LEU A 62 -3.92 6.80 23.30
CA LEU A 62 -3.97 7.99 22.48
C LEU A 62 -4.13 9.25 23.34
N PRO A 63 -3.53 10.39 22.95
CA PRO A 63 -3.83 11.68 23.54
C PRO A 63 -5.32 12.02 23.35
N THR A 64 -5.94 12.68 24.32
CA THR A 64 -7.36 13.08 24.24
C THR A 64 -7.70 13.94 23.03
N THR A 65 -6.71 14.64 22.48
CA THR A 65 -6.82 15.48 21.28
C THR A 65 -6.65 14.72 19.97
N HIS A 66 -6.44 13.37 20.02
CA HIS A 66 -6.20 12.60 18.80
C HIS A 66 -7.46 12.58 17.93
N PRO A 67 -7.38 12.92 16.62
CA PRO A 67 -8.56 13.04 15.73
C PRO A 67 -9.42 11.77 15.67
N TRP A 68 -8.81 10.60 15.80
CA TRP A 68 -9.54 9.32 15.73
C TRP A 68 -10.44 9.07 16.97
N LEU A 69 -10.22 9.76 18.09
CA LEU A 69 -11.12 9.66 19.26
C LEU A 69 -12.42 10.43 19.05
N THR A 70 -12.40 11.50 18.26
CA THR A 70 -13.56 12.37 18.00
C THR A 70 -14.31 12.03 16.73
N GLY A 71 -13.66 11.34 15.77
CA GLY A 71 -14.26 10.89 14.50
C GLY A 71 -15.36 9.84 14.72
N SER A 72 -16.17 9.57 13.70
CA SER A 72 -17.22 8.53 13.73
C SER A 72 -16.62 7.11 13.63
N GLU A 73 -15.55 6.98 12.89
CA GLU A 73 -14.91 5.69 12.61
C GLU A 73 -14.19 5.13 13.84
N THR A 74 -14.16 3.80 13.92
CA THR A 74 -13.42 3.05 14.95
C THR A 74 -12.37 2.11 14.35
N PHE A 75 -12.33 1.98 13.02
CA PHE A 75 -11.40 1.12 12.31
C PHE A 75 -10.66 1.92 11.25
N TYR A 76 -9.34 1.77 11.20
CA TYR A 76 -8.46 2.43 10.25
C TYR A 76 -7.43 1.45 9.69
N ARG A 77 -7.03 1.64 8.44
CA ARG A 77 -5.76 1.14 7.94
C ARG A 77 -4.74 2.26 8.04
N ALA A 78 -3.54 1.95 8.51
CA ALA A 78 -2.50 2.96 8.67
C ALA A 78 -1.09 2.38 8.48
N ILE A 79 -0.16 3.21 8.06
CA ILE A 79 1.26 2.98 8.30
C ILE A 79 1.55 3.40 9.74
N VAL A 80 2.02 2.46 10.54
CA VAL A 80 2.38 2.69 11.95
C VAL A 80 3.87 2.89 12.04
N THR A 81 4.30 4.03 12.58
CA THR A 81 5.71 4.30 12.89
C THR A 81 5.99 3.92 14.33
N TYR A 82 7.01 3.11 14.55
CA TYR A 82 7.36 2.62 15.88
C TYR A 82 8.86 2.38 16.05
N ARG A 83 9.30 2.27 17.30
CA ARG A 83 10.60 1.72 17.68
C ARG A 83 10.39 0.32 18.25
N GLU A 84 11.31 -0.59 17.94
CA GLU A 84 11.28 -1.91 18.51
C GLU A 84 12.54 -2.16 19.32
N LYS A 85 12.34 -2.52 20.60
CA LYS A 85 13.42 -2.93 21.50
C LYS A 85 12.94 -4.15 22.27
N ASP A 86 13.73 -5.20 22.28
CA ASP A 86 13.43 -6.45 23.02
C ASP A 86 12.02 -7.00 22.70
N GLN A 87 11.63 -6.98 21.41
CA GLN A 87 10.31 -7.34 20.88
C GLN A 87 9.15 -6.44 21.33
N VAL A 88 9.41 -5.38 22.06
CA VAL A 88 8.40 -4.40 22.47
C VAL A 88 8.35 -3.26 21.46
N LYS A 89 7.16 -3.02 20.88
CA LYS A 89 6.92 -1.94 19.91
C LYS A 89 6.42 -0.69 20.63
N SER A 90 7.24 0.36 20.63
CA SER A 90 6.86 1.70 21.11
C SER A 90 6.29 2.52 19.95
N ILE A 91 4.98 2.73 19.93
CA ILE A 91 4.28 3.42 18.84
C ILE A 91 4.54 4.92 18.92
N LEU A 92 4.92 5.52 17.78
CA LEU A 92 5.26 6.94 17.67
C LEU A 92 4.26 7.73 16.85
N GLY A 93 3.57 7.08 15.90
CA GLY A 93 2.60 7.78 15.07
C GLY A 93 1.92 6.90 14.03
N PHE A 94 0.94 7.49 13.38
CA PHE A 94 0.10 6.85 12.36
C PHE A 94 -0.01 7.74 11.13
N ILE A 95 0.08 7.13 9.95
CA ILE A 95 -0.25 7.76 8.67
C ILE A 95 -1.44 7.00 8.11
N PRO A 96 -2.64 7.60 8.01
CA PRO A 96 -3.82 6.92 7.49
C PRO A 96 -3.59 6.41 6.06
N MET A 97 -4.11 5.23 5.77
CA MET A 97 -4.21 4.67 4.43
C MET A 97 -5.67 4.69 3.98
N MET A 98 -5.89 4.92 2.69
CA MET A 98 -7.23 4.82 2.10
C MET A 98 -7.59 3.34 1.97
N LEU A 99 -8.62 2.90 2.69
CA LEU A 99 -9.17 1.54 2.56
C LEU A 99 -10.16 1.53 1.40
N LEU A 100 -9.79 0.89 0.28
CA LEU A 100 -10.57 0.89 -0.95
C LEU A 100 -11.07 -0.51 -1.28
N GLN A 101 -12.40 -0.66 -1.35
CA GLN A 101 -13.03 -1.90 -1.80
C GLN A 101 -13.05 -1.95 -3.33
N PRO A 102 -12.66 -3.07 -3.96
CA PRO A 102 -12.88 -3.27 -5.39
C PRO A 102 -14.37 -3.27 -5.73
N VAL A 103 -14.74 -2.50 -6.76
CA VAL A 103 -16.13 -2.40 -7.23
C VAL A 103 -16.22 -3.01 -8.62
N THR A 104 -17.08 -4.00 -8.78
CA THR A 104 -17.30 -4.67 -10.08
C THR A 104 -17.80 -3.67 -11.13
N GLN A 105 -17.10 -3.61 -12.26
CA GLN A 105 -17.44 -2.76 -13.40
C GLN A 105 -17.96 -3.59 -14.56
N THR A 106 -19.01 -3.09 -15.20
CA THR A 106 -19.62 -3.71 -16.39
C THR A 106 -19.10 -3.12 -17.70
N THR A 107 -18.49 -1.93 -17.66
CA THR A 107 -17.96 -1.24 -18.83
C THR A 107 -16.55 -1.73 -19.18
N GLU A 108 -16.23 -1.81 -20.48
CA GLU A 108 -14.92 -2.30 -20.94
C GLU A 108 -13.79 -1.31 -20.68
N ASP A 109 -14.04 0.00 -20.80
CA ASP A 109 -13.03 1.04 -20.66
C ASP A 109 -13.21 1.82 -19.37
N VAL A 110 -12.35 1.53 -18.41
CA VAL A 110 -12.21 2.34 -17.19
C VAL A 110 -11.15 3.40 -17.45
N LYS A 111 -11.57 4.66 -17.58
CA LYS A 111 -10.65 5.79 -17.74
C LYS A 111 -10.14 6.23 -16.39
N SER A 112 -8.84 6.46 -16.30
CA SER A 112 -8.16 7.00 -15.12
C SER A 112 -7.25 8.14 -15.56
N ASP A 113 -7.23 9.21 -14.78
CA ASP A 113 -6.19 10.21 -14.92
C ASP A 113 -4.84 9.61 -14.48
N PRO A 114 -3.71 10.10 -15.03
CA PRO A 114 -2.41 9.55 -14.73
C PRO A 114 -1.98 9.84 -13.29
N VAL A 115 -1.36 8.85 -12.68
CA VAL A 115 -0.69 8.92 -11.38
C VAL A 115 0.78 8.54 -11.54
N LEU A 116 1.59 8.69 -10.51
CA LEU A 116 2.93 8.11 -10.44
C LEU A 116 2.87 6.89 -9.51
N TYR A 117 3.11 5.71 -10.06
CA TYR A 117 3.28 4.49 -9.27
C TYR A 117 4.62 4.51 -8.54
N VAL A 118 4.60 4.16 -7.25
CA VAL A 118 5.80 4.09 -6.41
C VAL A 118 6.11 2.64 -6.03
N ALA A 119 5.15 1.96 -5.40
CA ALA A 119 5.34 0.59 -4.94
C ALA A 119 4.01 -0.12 -4.68
N SER A 120 4.04 -1.46 -4.68
CA SER A 120 2.95 -2.28 -4.14
C SER A 120 3.49 -3.55 -3.50
N SER A 121 2.77 -4.06 -2.50
CA SER A 121 3.09 -5.33 -1.84
C SER A 121 1.84 -5.94 -1.23
N PHE A 122 1.76 -7.27 -1.26
CA PHE A 122 0.81 -7.97 -0.41
C PHE A 122 1.25 -7.90 1.05
N ALA A 123 0.29 -7.68 1.94
CA ALA A 123 0.49 -7.88 3.37
C ALA A 123 0.99 -9.31 3.65
N LYS A 124 1.83 -9.50 4.66
CA LYS A 124 2.36 -10.85 4.98
C LYS A 124 1.26 -11.84 5.32
N ASN A 125 0.20 -11.39 6.00
CA ASN A 125 -1.00 -12.18 6.29
C ASN A 125 -1.97 -12.31 5.11
N LYS A 126 -1.63 -11.73 3.97
CA LYS A 126 -2.40 -11.74 2.71
C LYS A 126 -3.81 -11.17 2.79
N LYS A 127 -4.14 -10.39 3.82
CA LYS A 127 -5.45 -9.75 3.94
C LYS A 127 -5.60 -8.51 3.06
N TYR A 128 -4.48 -7.89 2.66
CA TYR A 128 -4.46 -6.65 1.91
C TYR A 128 -3.41 -6.64 0.81
N LEU A 129 -3.70 -5.92 -0.27
CA LEU A 129 -2.72 -5.40 -1.21
C LEU A 129 -2.52 -3.92 -0.88
N ASN A 130 -1.32 -3.55 -0.46
CA ASN A 130 -0.94 -2.17 -0.18
C ASN A 130 -0.30 -1.55 -1.42
N VAL A 131 -0.71 -0.33 -1.78
CA VAL A 131 -0.22 0.39 -2.97
C VAL A 131 0.14 1.81 -2.59
N GLN A 132 1.31 2.25 -2.99
CA GLN A 132 1.77 3.62 -2.84
C GLN A 132 1.81 4.32 -4.20
N LEU A 133 1.13 5.44 -4.29
CA LEU A 133 1.07 6.30 -5.47
C LEU A 133 1.46 7.73 -5.09
N THR A 134 1.77 8.52 -6.11
CA THR A 134 1.80 9.97 -6.00
C THR A 134 0.80 10.53 -7.03
N VAL A 135 -0.10 11.38 -6.58
CA VAL A 135 -1.17 11.94 -7.40
C VAL A 135 -0.95 13.43 -7.63
N PRO A 136 -1.21 13.92 -8.85
CA PRO A 136 -1.13 15.36 -9.14
C PRO A 136 -2.35 16.08 -8.56
N MET A 137 -2.13 17.20 -7.88
CA MET A 137 -3.19 18.03 -7.29
C MET A 137 -2.87 19.52 -7.44
N ARG A 138 -3.87 20.39 -7.19
CA ARG A 138 -3.64 21.83 -6.98
C ARG A 138 -3.33 22.07 -5.50
N LEU A 139 -2.40 22.97 -5.24
CA LEU A 139 -2.00 23.36 -3.88
C LEU A 139 -3.20 23.83 -3.04
N GLU A 140 -4.13 24.56 -3.66
CA GLU A 140 -5.35 25.05 -3.01
C GLU A 140 -6.29 23.95 -2.54
N ASN A 141 -6.18 22.75 -3.13
CA ASN A 141 -7.05 21.61 -2.85
C ASN A 141 -6.45 20.57 -1.88
N VAL A 142 -5.15 20.66 -1.59
CA VAL A 142 -4.44 19.68 -0.75
C VAL A 142 -5.04 19.56 0.65
N LYS A 143 -5.57 20.67 1.21
CA LYS A 143 -6.13 20.69 2.56
C LYS A 143 -7.62 20.37 2.62
N ASP A 144 -8.37 20.66 1.56
CA ASP A 144 -9.83 20.76 1.64
C ASP A 144 -10.57 19.73 0.77
N LYS A 145 -9.90 19.09 -0.19
CA LYS A 145 -10.53 18.11 -1.07
C LYS A 145 -9.92 16.72 -0.88
N PRO A 146 -10.76 15.69 -0.65
CA PRO A 146 -10.27 14.33 -0.58
C PRO A 146 -9.73 13.89 -1.95
N ILE A 147 -8.66 13.12 -1.93
CA ILE A 147 -8.13 12.44 -3.12
C ILE A 147 -9.20 11.46 -3.62
N ASN A 148 -9.65 11.64 -4.86
CA ASN A 148 -10.69 10.80 -5.44
C ASN A 148 -10.06 9.60 -6.17
N ILE A 149 -9.87 8.51 -5.44
CA ILE A 149 -9.37 7.23 -5.95
C ILE A 149 -10.37 6.13 -5.66
N SER A 150 -10.54 5.22 -6.60
CA SER A 150 -11.34 3.99 -6.45
C SER A 150 -10.65 2.81 -7.15
N ILE A 151 -11.15 1.60 -6.88
CA ILE A 151 -10.66 0.37 -7.54
C ILE A 151 -11.80 -0.22 -8.36
N ALA A 152 -11.63 -0.24 -9.67
CA ALA A 152 -12.53 -0.93 -10.59
C ALA A 152 -12.10 -2.39 -10.73
N GLU A 153 -13.04 -3.33 -10.62
CA GLU A 153 -12.81 -4.76 -10.68
C GLU A 153 -13.45 -5.40 -11.91
N LYS A 154 -12.69 -6.26 -12.60
CA LYS A 154 -13.21 -7.25 -13.56
C LYS A 154 -12.79 -8.65 -13.14
N LYS A 155 -13.65 -9.64 -13.42
CA LYS A 155 -13.40 -11.05 -13.10
C LYS A 155 -13.50 -11.87 -14.38
N HIS A 156 -12.53 -12.77 -14.58
CA HIS A 156 -12.53 -13.73 -15.67
C HIS A 156 -12.34 -15.14 -15.09
N ALA A 157 -13.26 -16.05 -15.39
CA ALA A 157 -13.06 -17.46 -15.05
C ALA A 157 -11.84 -18.00 -15.79
N MET A 158 -10.97 -18.72 -15.11
CA MET A 158 -9.82 -19.38 -15.72
C MET A 158 -10.28 -20.64 -16.42
N SER A 159 -9.69 -20.94 -17.60
CA SER A 159 -10.05 -22.12 -18.39
C SER A 159 -9.69 -23.45 -17.72
N THR A 160 -8.84 -23.43 -16.70
CA THR A 160 -8.39 -24.60 -15.95
C THR A 160 -8.71 -24.43 -14.46
N GLY A 161 -9.60 -25.29 -13.94
CA GLY A 161 -9.96 -25.28 -12.50
C GLY A 161 -11.05 -24.28 -12.15
N ASN A 162 -11.27 -24.11 -10.83
CA ASN A 162 -12.26 -23.19 -10.27
C ASN A 162 -11.68 -21.80 -9.91
N ASN A 163 -10.48 -21.50 -10.40
CA ASN A 163 -9.78 -20.26 -10.08
C ASN A 163 -10.26 -19.09 -10.93
N THR A 164 -10.16 -17.89 -10.38
CA THR A 164 -10.58 -16.66 -11.03
C THR A 164 -9.37 -15.77 -11.31
N HIS A 165 -9.36 -15.13 -12.46
CA HIS A 165 -8.43 -14.04 -12.75
C HIS A 165 -9.11 -12.70 -12.46
N TYR A 166 -8.58 -11.97 -11.48
CA TYR A 166 -9.04 -10.63 -11.12
C TYR A 166 -8.20 -9.57 -11.83
N ILE A 167 -8.86 -8.58 -12.39
CA ILE A 167 -8.22 -7.37 -12.90
C ILE A 167 -8.73 -6.20 -12.08
N TRP A 168 -7.84 -5.62 -11.27
CA TRP A 168 -8.11 -4.42 -10.50
C TRP A 168 -7.45 -3.23 -11.17
N THR A 169 -8.24 -2.22 -11.49
CA THR A 169 -7.73 -0.98 -12.09
C THR A 169 -7.86 0.14 -11.06
N VAL A 170 -6.74 0.79 -10.75
CA VAL A 170 -6.75 2.02 -9.95
C VAL A 170 -7.32 3.13 -10.82
N VAL A 171 -8.41 3.73 -10.36
CA VAL A 171 -9.08 4.83 -11.04
C VAL A 171 -8.88 6.09 -10.21
N PHE A 172 -8.08 7.00 -10.72
CA PHE A 172 -7.92 8.34 -10.19
C PHE A 172 -8.71 9.31 -11.05
N SER A 173 -9.47 10.19 -10.43
CA SER A 173 -10.21 11.24 -11.12
C SER A 173 -9.82 12.59 -10.57
N ASN A 174 -9.15 13.36 -11.41
CA ASN A 174 -8.80 14.75 -11.12
C ASN A 174 -9.54 15.66 -12.08
N LYS A 175 -10.50 16.42 -11.57
CA LYS A 175 -11.27 17.38 -12.38
C LYS A 175 -10.53 18.70 -12.65
N GLU A 176 -9.31 18.83 -12.14
CA GLU A 176 -8.52 20.04 -12.24
C GLU A 176 -7.73 20.08 -13.55
N THR A 177 -7.74 21.23 -14.22
CA THR A 177 -7.02 21.42 -15.50
C THR A 177 -5.54 21.76 -15.30
N THR A 178 -5.17 22.22 -14.11
CA THR A 178 -3.78 22.62 -13.79
C THR A 178 -3.38 22.05 -12.44
N ASN A 179 -2.33 21.21 -12.44
CA ASN A 179 -1.75 20.62 -11.24
C ASN A 179 -0.38 21.24 -11.01
N ASN A 180 -0.08 21.67 -9.79
CA ASN A 180 1.18 22.32 -9.43
C ASN A 180 1.88 21.69 -8.23
N VAL A 181 1.27 20.67 -7.63
CA VAL A 181 1.85 19.87 -6.54
C VAL A 181 1.55 18.39 -6.73
N THR A 182 2.24 17.55 -6.01
CA THR A 182 1.99 16.11 -5.96
C THR A 182 1.81 15.68 -4.51
N GLU A 183 0.84 14.81 -4.24
CA GLU A 183 0.55 14.28 -2.92
C GLU A 183 0.68 12.76 -2.89
N PRO A 184 1.25 12.19 -1.82
CA PRO A 184 1.29 10.75 -1.63
C PRO A 184 -0.11 10.20 -1.35
N ALA A 185 -0.47 9.12 -2.03
CA ALA A 185 -1.68 8.34 -1.77
C ALA A 185 -1.29 6.93 -1.35
N LEU A 186 -1.61 6.57 -0.11
CA LEU A 186 -1.38 5.24 0.45
C LEU A 186 -2.71 4.48 0.43
N LEU A 187 -2.77 3.41 -0.36
CA LEU A 187 -3.97 2.61 -0.54
C LEU A 187 -3.79 1.26 0.15
N SER A 188 -4.87 0.73 0.71
CA SER A 188 -4.96 -0.64 1.20
C SER A 188 -6.22 -1.27 0.64
N ILE A 189 -6.07 -2.35 -0.15
CA ILE A 189 -7.16 -3.01 -0.87
C ILE A 189 -7.36 -4.39 -0.25
N PRO A 190 -8.53 -4.69 0.34
CA PRO A 190 -8.81 -6.00 0.92
C PRO A 190 -8.75 -7.09 -0.15
N THR A 191 -8.14 -8.22 0.21
CA THR A 191 -7.96 -9.39 -0.66
C THR A 191 -8.80 -10.58 -0.23
N SER A 192 -9.75 -10.37 0.70
CA SER A 192 -10.59 -11.42 1.28
C SER A 192 -11.43 -12.23 0.29
N GLN A 193 -11.68 -11.66 -0.89
CA GLN A 193 -12.39 -12.35 -1.98
C GLN A 193 -11.47 -13.25 -2.83
N LEU A 194 -10.15 -13.11 -2.72
CA LEU A 194 -9.18 -13.92 -3.45
C LEU A 194 -8.93 -15.22 -2.70
N VAL A 195 -8.93 -16.34 -3.41
CA VAL A 195 -8.59 -17.64 -2.83
C VAL A 195 -7.29 -18.18 -3.42
N LYS A 196 -6.72 -19.19 -2.78
CA LYS A 196 -5.50 -19.84 -3.26
C LYS A 196 -5.67 -20.33 -4.69
N GLY A 197 -4.72 -19.94 -5.55
CA GLY A 197 -4.71 -20.25 -6.98
C GLY A 197 -5.33 -19.17 -7.86
N ASP A 198 -6.07 -18.23 -7.28
CA ASP A 198 -6.52 -17.05 -8.04
C ASP A 198 -5.34 -16.20 -8.48
N SER A 199 -5.49 -15.56 -9.63
CA SER A 199 -4.51 -14.59 -10.13
C SER A 199 -5.07 -13.17 -10.10
N LEU A 200 -4.19 -12.21 -9.85
CA LEU A 200 -4.52 -10.79 -9.82
C LEU A 200 -3.62 -10.02 -10.78
N THR A 201 -4.23 -9.17 -11.60
CA THR A 201 -3.53 -8.10 -12.33
C THR A 201 -3.99 -6.75 -11.77
N LEU A 202 -3.07 -6.00 -11.18
CA LEU A 202 -3.30 -4.61 -10.80
C LEU A 202 -2.87 -3.70 -11.96
N ARG A 203 -3.78 -2.87 -12.45
CA ARG A 203 -3.59 -1.90 -13.53
C ARG A 203 -3.52 -0.49 -12.98
N ILE A 204 -2.49 0.26 -13.39
CA ILE A 204 -2.27 1.64 -12.95
C ILE A 204 -1.89 2.49 -14.16
N GLN A 205 -2.58 3.61 -14.37
CA GLN A 205 -2.20 4.60 -15.37
C GLN A 205 -1.00 5.41 -14.85
N ASN A 206 0.22 4.90 -15.07
CA ASN A 206 1.47 5.51 -14.63
C ASN A 206 1.97 6.51 -15.69
N GLY A 207 1.64 7.78 -15.51
CA GLY A 207 1.90 8.80 -16.53
C GLY A 207 1.17 8.45 -17.85
N ILE A 208 1.94 8.31 -18.93
CA ILE A 208 1.42 7.95 -20.26
C ILE A 208 1.34 6.44 -20.50
N ARG A 209 1.80 5.61 -19.57
CA ARG A 209 1.87 4.15 -19.69
C ARG A 209 0.87 3.48 -18.77
N LEU A 210 0.23 2.42 -19.29
CA LEU A 210 -0.51 1.50 -18.43
C LEU A 210 0.48 0.48 -17.86
N GLU A 211 0.61 0.47 -16.54
CA GLU A 211 1.44 -0.51 -15.81
C GLU A 211 0.56 -1.66 -15.32
N GLU A 212 1.03 -2.88 -15.52
CA GLU A 212 0.36 -4.10 -15.07
C GLU A 212 1.27 -4.87 -14.12
N LEU A 213 0.82 -5.02 -12.88
CA LEU A 213 1.48 -5.82 -11.85
C LEU A 213 0.72 -7.11 -11.65
N LYS A 214 1.37 -8.26 -11.82
CA LYS A 214 0.73 -9.57 -11.79
C LYS A 214 1.18 -10.36 -10.57
N GLY A 215 0.22 -11.04 -9.94
CA GLY A 215 0.46 -11.92 -8.80
C GLY A 215 -0.50 -13.11 -8.79
N VAL A 216 -0.12 -14.15 -8.07
CA VAL A 216 -0.94 -15.34 -7.82
C VAL A 216 -1.05 -15.53 -6.30
N MET A 217 -2.26 -15.80 -5.82
CA MET A 217 -2.52 -16.09 -4.41
C MET A 217 -2.00 -17.49 -4.07
N GLN A 218 -1.05 -17.55 -3.13
CA GLN A 218 -0.38 -18.77 -2.69
C GLN A 218 -1.01 -19.36 -1.43
#